data_2a1be7631d0da6b26c2034b24711bfc6
#
_entry.id   2a1be7631d0da6b26c2034b24711bfc6
#
_cell.length_a   1.000
_cell.length_b   1.000
_cell.length_c   1.000
_cell.angle_alpha   90.00
_cell.angle_beta   90.00
_cell.angle_gamma   90.00
#
_symmetry.space_group_name_H-M   'P 1'
#
loop_
_entity.id
_entity.type
_entity.pdbx_description
1 polymer ?
#
loop_
_entity_poly.entity_id
_entity_poly.type
_entity_poly.pdbx_seq_one_letter_code
_entity_poly.pdbx_strand_id
1 'polypeptide(L)'
;IAKIIAKKDGFLITQNVDNLHQDSGVDEKKIIELHGNATYARCLDCKLRYELSDLKEAFLESREPPVCFECNGIIKTATVSFGQAMPEKEMQVAQREAIKSDLFICVGTSLAVFPAADIPLLAKETGAKLVIINNEETQMDGFADLVINEDISKVFSDISL
;
A
#
# COMPACT_ATOMS: atom_id res chain seq x y z
N ILE A 1 -3.65 13.71 -3.22
CA ILE A 1 -4.36 12.46 -2.85
C ILE A 1 -5.15 12.67 -1.57
N ALA A 2 -4.53 13.10 -0.44
CA ALA A 2 -5.21 13.26 0.86
C ALA A 2 -6.52 14.08 0.78
N LYS A 3 -6.51 15.21 0.06
CA LYS A 3 -7.71 16.03 -0.16
C LYS A 3 -8.82 15.29 -0.93
N ILE A 4 -8.48 14.43 -1.88
CA ILE A 4 -9.44 13.63 -2.64
C ILE A 4 -10.10 12.61 -1.72
N ILE A 5 -9.29 11.83 -0.98
CA ILE A 5 -9.77 10.82 -0.03
C ILE A 5 -10.71 11.42 1.00
N ALA A 6 -10.34 12.60 1.56
CA ALA A 6 -11.18 13.29 2.55
C ALA A 6 -12.53 13.77 1.99
N LYS A 7 -12.56 14.21 0.69
CA LYS A 7 -13.79 14.75 0.08
C LYS A 7 -14.71 13.67 -0.52
N LYS A 8 -14.18 12.53 -0.94
CA LYS A 8 -14.89 11.55 -1.79
C LYS A 8 -15.20 10.22 -1.09
N ASP A 9 -15.05 10.15 0.22
CA ASP A 9 -15.21 8.89 0.98
C ASP A 9 -14.42 7.72 0.38
N GLY A 10 -13.22 8.04 -0.14
CA GLY A 10 -12.36 7.08 -0.80
C GLY A 10 -11.50 6.29 0.16
N PHE A 11 -10.93 5.19 -0.34
CA PHE A 11 -9.88 4.41 0.28
C PHE A 11 -8.59 4.54 -0.53
N LEU A 12 -7.46 4.40 0.15
CA LEU A 12 -6.15 4.36 -0.47
C LEU A 12 -5.56 2.97 -0.26
N ILE A 13 -5.31 2.26 -1.36
CA ILE A 13 -4.60 0.98 -1.37
C ILE A 13 -3.18 1.27 -1.79
N THR A 14 -2.20 0.92 -0.95
CA THR A 14 -0.80 1.20 -1.24
C THR A 14 0.08 -0.04 -1.18
N GLN A 15 1.06 -0.07 -2.08
CA GLN A 15 2.17 -1.01 -2.06
C GLN A 15 3.42 -0.40 -1.41
N ASN A 16 3.43 0.92 -1.20
CA ASN A 16 4.52 1.64 -0.55
C ASN A 16 4.57 1.33 0.94
N VAL A 17 5.78 1.33 1.49
CA VAL A 17 6.06 1.02 2.90
C VAL A 17 6.64 2.21 3.67
N ASP A 18 6.69 3.40 3.04
CA ASP A 18 7.42 4.59 3.48
C ASP A 18 6.66 5.52 4.44
N ASN A 19 5.38 5.21 4.73
CA ASN A 19 4.49 5.99 5.60
C ASN A 19 4.07 7.37 5.06
N LEU A 20 4.46 7.75 3.83
CA LEU A 20 4.19 9.09 3.32
C LEU A 20 2.70 9.42 3.18
N HIS A 21 1.84 8.44 3.04
CA HIS A 21 0.40 8.66 2.99
C HIS A 21 -0.16 9.10 4.35
N GLN A 22 0.27 8.46 5.43
CA GLN A 22 -0.07 8.84 6.79
C GLN A 22 0.47 10.24 7.11
N ASP A 23 1.72 10.49 6.78
CA ASP A 23 2.40 11.78 7.00
C ASP A 23 1.74 12.92 6.20
N SER A 24 1.12 12.61 5.06
CA SER A 24 0.35 13.59 4.26
C SER A 24 -1.04 13.91 4.82
N GLY A 25 -1.44 13.26 5.93
CA GLY A 25 -2.71 13.49 6.61
C GLY A 25 -3.90 12.68 6.08
N VAL A 26 -3.65 11.57 5.35
CA VAL A 26 -4.70 10.59 5.07
C VAL A 26 -5.05 9.85 6.36
N ASP A 27 -6.34 9.76 6.69
CA ASP A 27 -6.81 8.96 7.83
C ASP A 27 -6.33 7.51 7.72
N GLU A 28 -5.62 7.02 8.72
CA GLU A 28 -5.08 5.64 8.75
C GLU A 28 -6.16 4.58 8.51
N LYS A 29 -7.40 4.84 8.92
CA LYS A 29 -8.54 3.93 8.67
C LYS A 29 -8.93 3.82 7.19
N LYS A 30 -8.47 4.75 6.37
CA LYS A 30 -8.68 4.80 4.92
C LYS A 30 -7.47 4.29 4.13
N ILE A 31 -6.39 3.90 4.81
CA ILE A 31 -5.17 3.36 4.18
C ILE A 31 -5.15 1.84 4.33
N ILE A 32 -4.90 1.16 3.23
CA ILE A 32 -4.75 -0.31 3.15
C ILE A 32 -3.34 -0.60 2.65
N GLU A 33 -2.46 -1.05 3.55
CA GLU A 33 -1.05 -1.33 3.27
C GLU A 33 -0.86 -2.78 2.85
N LEU A 34 -0.76 -3.05 1.55
CA LEU A 34 -0.62 -4.42 1.03
C LEU A 34 0.75 -5.04 1.30
N HIS A 35 1.79 -4.22 1.38
CA HIS A 35 3.16 -4.68 1.63
C HIS A 35 3.69 -4.32 3.03
N GLY A 36 2.77 -3.93 3.92
CA GLY A 36 3.09 -3.53 5.29
C GLY A 36 3.73 -2.14 5.35
N ASN A 37 4.53 -1.90 6.42
CA ASN A 37 5.10 -0.60 6.71
C ASN A 37 6.52 -0.75 7.24
N ALA A 38 7.44 0.13 6.80
CA ALA A 38 8.86 0.09 7.15
C ALA A 38 9.21 0.94 8.39
N THR A 39 8.25 1.64 9.00
CA THR A 39 8.53 2.54 10.13
C THR A 39 8.51 1.84 11.49
N TYR A 40 8.05 0.60 11.55
CA TYR A 40 8.03 -0.21 12.76
C TYR A 40 8.37 -1.68 12.45
N ALA A 41 8.59 -2.47 13.49
CA ALA A 41 8.87 -3.89 13.40
C ALA A 41 7.78 -4.73 14.08
N ARG A 42 7.72 -6.03 13.76
CA ARG A 42 6.84 -7.01 14.41
C ARG A 42 7.57 -8.32 14.63
N CYS A 43 7.22 -8.98 15.71
CA CYS A 43 7.58 -10.38 15.91
C CYS A 43 6.91 -11.24 14.81
N LEU A 44 7.67 -12.14 14.20
CA LEU A 44 7.15 -13.04 13.15
C LEU A 44 6.11 -14.04 13.69
N ASP A 45 6.23 -14.41 14.98
CA ASP A 45 5.36 -15.42 15.61
C ASP A 45 4.14 -14.78 16.28
N CYS A 46 4.31 -14.01 17.36
CA CYS A 46 3.21 -13.44 18.14
C CYS A 46 2.67 -12.12 17.61
N LYS A 47 3.28 -11.53 16.57
CA LYS A 47 2.89 -10.25 15.90
C LYS A 47 3.02 -9.00 16.79
N LEU A 48 3.62 -9.10 17.97
CA LEU A 48 3.87 -7.97 18.85
C LEU A 48 4.65 -6.88 18.09
N ARG A 49 4.19 -5.64 18.19
CA ARG A 49 4.81 -4.47 17.54
C ARG A 49 5.95 -3.93 18.38
N TYR A 50 6.97 -3.45 17.70
CA TYR A 50 8.17 -2.81 18.23
C TYR A 50 8.46 -1.53 17.46
N GLU A 51 8.86 -0.48 18.15
CA GLU A 51 9.38 0.71 17.49
C GLU A 51 10.84 0.47 17.06
N LEU A 52 11.19 0.95 15.86
CA LEU A 52 12.56 0.73 15.35
C LEU A 52 13.64 1.41 16.19
N SER A 53 13.32 2.55 16.83
CA SER A 53 14.21 3.24 17.77
C SER A 53 14.70 2.31 18.88
N ASP A 54 13.80 1.49 19.42
CA ASP A 54 14.07 0.64 20.58
C ASP A 54 14.95 -0.58 20.23
N LEU A 55 14.97 -0.94 18.95
CA LEU A 55 15.73 -2.08 18.45
C LEU A 55 17.08 -1.69 17.86
N LYS A 56 17.24 -0.43 17.47
CA LYS A 56 18.35 0.03 16.61
C LYS A 56 19.71 -0.15 17.28
N GLU A 57 19.86 0.27 18.53
CA GLU A 57 21.15 0.22 19.24
C GLU A 57 21.61 -1.22 19.45
N ALA A 58 20.74 -2.07 19.99
CA ALA A 58 21.02 -3.48 20.21
C ALA A 58 21.39 -4.20 18.90
N PHE A 59 20.67 -3.92 17.80
CA PHE A 59 20.98 -4.49 16.49
C PHE A 59 22.32 -4.01 15.93
N LEU A 60 22.66 -2.72 16.08
CA LEU A 60 23.92 -2.18 15.59
C LEU A 60 25.12 -2.73 16.35
N GLU A 61 24.98 -3.04 17.63
CA GLU A 61 26.02 -3.66 18.47
C GLU A 61 26.20 -5.15 18.18
N SER A 62 25.11 -5.93 18.23
CA SER A 62 25.18 -7.37 18.08
C SER A 62 25.28 -7.86 16.63
N ARG A 63 24.72 -7.10 15.68
CA ARG A 63 24.52 -7.51 14.27
C ARG A 63 23.66 -8.76 14.12
N GLU A 64 22.95 -9.17 15.19
CA GLU A 64 22.06 -10.32 15.19
C GLU A 64 20.60 -9.86 15.11
N PRO A 65 19.71 -10.64 14.48
CA PRO A 65 18.28 -10.32 14.46
C PRO A 65 17.74 -10.19 15.89
N PRO A 66 17.02 -9.09 16.20
CA PRO A 66 16.43 -8.94 17.52
C PRO A 66 15.36 -10.00 17.78
N VAL A 67 15.24 -10.43 19.03
CA VAL A 67 14.27 -11.44 19.47
C VAL A 67 13.17 -10.83 20.33
N CYS A 68 11.98 -11.40 20.22
CA CYS A 68 10.80 -10.97 20.96
C CYS A 68 10.91 -11.30 22.45
N PHE A 69 10.66 -10.35 23.32
CA PHE A 69 10.71 -10.58 24.77
C PHE A 69 9.54 -11.43 25.28
N GLU A 70 8.43 -11.52 24.53
CA GLU A 70 7.27 -12.33 24.92
C GLU A 70 7.39 -13.82 24.51
N CYS A 71 7.93 -14.09 23.30
CA CYS A 71 7.91 -15.45 22.76
C CYS A 71 9.26 -15.93 22.18
N ASN A 72 10.31 -15.13 22.28
CA ASN A 72 11.63 -15.38 21.68
C ASN A 72 11.63 -15.53 20.15
N GLY A 73 10.53 -15.19 19.48
CA GLY A 73 10.44 -15.16 18.01
C GLY A 73 11.29 -14.05 17.40
N ILE A 74 11.66 -14.20 16.15
CA ILE A 74 12.46 -13.19 15.43
C ILE A 74 11.62 -11.93 15.18
N ILE A 75 12.21 -10.77 15.43
CA ILE A 75 11.63 -9.48 15.11
C ILE A 75 12.14 -9.02 13.74
N LYS A 76 11.24 -8.62 12.88
CA LYS A 76 11.50 -8.11 11.53
C LYS A 76 10.72 -6.83 11.29
N THR A 77 11.24 -5.92 10.45
CA THR A 77 10.46 -4.79 9.91
C THR A 77 9.11 -5.29 9.41
N ALA A 78 8.04 -4.57 9.69
CA ALA A 78 6.66 -4.99 9.39
C ALA A 78 6.32 -4.92 7.89
N THR A 79 7.28 -5.23 7.03
CA THR A 79 7.14 -5.27 5.57
C THR A 79 6.92 -6.70 5.09
N VAL A 80 6.26 -6.87 3.95
CA VAL A 80 6.14 -8.16 3.26
C VAL A 80 7.35 -8.36 2.35
N SER A 81 8.10 -9.45 2.56
CA SER A 81 9.25 -9.81 1.72
C SER A 81 8.80 -10.67 0.53
N PHE A 82 9.57 -10.70 -0.53
CA PHE A 82 9.34 -11.64 -1.64
C PHE A 82 9.27 -13.08 -1.14
N GLY A 83 8.27 -13.83 -1.61
CA GLY A 83 7.99 -15.19 -1.14
C GLY A 83 7.22 -15.28 0.18
N GLN A 84 6.97 -14.17 0.87
CA GLN A 84 6.10 -14.11 2.02
C GLN A 84 4.64 -13.93 1.58
N ALA A 85 3.71 -14.60 2.28
CA ALA A 85 2.29 -14.41 2.02
C ALA A 85 1.86 -12.95 2.28
N MET A 86 1.02 -12.43 1.39
CA MET A 86 0.38 -11.12 1.57
C MET A 86 -0.50 -11.11 2.82
N PRO A 87 -0.66 -9.98 3.50
CA PRO A 87 -1.53 -9.86 4.65
C PRO A 87 -2.99 -10.08 4.24
N GLU A 88 -3.55 -11.20 4.67
CA GLU A 88 -4.87 -11.68 4.22
C GLU A 88 -5.99 -10.68 4.51
N LYS A 89 -5.98 -10.08 5.71
CA LYS A 89 -6.98 -9.10 6.13
C LYS A 89 -6.98 -7.87 5.24
N GLU A 90 -5.81 -7.32 4.98
CA GLU A 90 -5.61 -6.14 4.14
C GLU A 90 -6.01 -6.44 2.69
N MET A 91 -5.65 -7.60 2.16
CA MET A 91 -6.08 -8.06 0.84
C MET A 91 -7.61 -8.18 0.74
N GLN A 92 -8.28 -8.79 1.72
CA GLN A 92 -9.75 -8.90 1.74
C GLN A 92 -10.41 -7.51 1.82
N VAL A 93 -9.87 -6.60 2.60
CA VAL A 93 -10.39 -5.22 2.69
C VAL A 93 -10.20 -4.50 1.36
N ALA A 94 -9.00 -4.60 0.74
CA ALA A 94 -8.72 -3.98 -0.56
C ALA A 94 -9.66 -4.47 -1.66
N GLN A 95 -9.88 -5.78 -1.76
CA GLN A 95 -10.81 -6.38 -2.70
C GLN A 95 -12.25 -5.90 -2.47
N ARG A 96 -12.69 -5.87 -1.21
CA ARG A 96 -14.04 -5.41 -0.86
C ARG A 96 -14.27 -3.94 -1.24
N GLU A 97 -13.31 -3.06 -0.98
CA GLU A 97 -13.43 -1.64 -1.33
C GLU A 97 -13.30 -1.43 -2.85
N ALA A 98 -12.49 -2.23 -3.54
CA ALA A 98 -12.43 -2.24 -5.01
C ALA A 98 -13.78 -2.62 -5.65
N ILE A 99 -14.43 -3.68 -5.16
CA ILE A 99 -15.75 -4.13 -5.66
C ILE A 99 -16.84 -3.06 -5.48
N LYS A 100 -16.75 -2.24 -4.44
CA LYS A 100 -17.74 -1.20 -4.15
C LYS A 100 -17.47 0.13 -4.85
N SER A 101 -16.33 0.27 -5.47
CA SER A 101 -15.92 1.55 -6.06
C SER A 101 -16.67 1.86 -7.35
N ASP A 102 -17.01 3.12 -7.57
CA ASP A 102 -17.48 3.64 -8.86
C ASP A 102 -16.32 4.09 -9.74
N LEU A 103 -15.21 4.46 -9.11
CA LEU A 103 -13.99 4.94 -9.75
C LEU A 103 -12.77 4.34 -9.04
N PHE A 104 -11.90 3.68 -9.80
CA PHE A 104 -10.62 3.17 -9.32
C PHE A 104 -9.48 3.86 -10.06
N ILE A 105 -8.57 4.50 -9.32
CA ILE A 105 -7.46 5.25 -9.90
C ILE A 105 -6.15 4.60 -9.48
N CYS A 106 -5.38 4.10 -10.44
CA CYS A 106 -4.01 3.63 -10.25
C CYS A 106 -3.05 4.80 -10.45
N VAL A 107 -2.16 5.04 -9.49
CA VAL A 107 -1.24 6.18 -9.53
C VAL A 107 0.18 5.71 -9.25
N GLY A 108 1.10 5.93 -10.18
CA GLY A 108 2.53 5.67 -10.03
C GLY A 108 2.86 4.20 -9.75
N THR A 109 2.22 3.30 -10.46
CA THR A 109 2.44 1.86 -10.31
C THR A 109 2.57 1.20 -11.68
N SER A 110 3.53 0.27 -11.80
CA SER A 110 3.72 -0.53 -13.01
C SER A 110 2.65 -1.60 -13.22
N LEU A 111 1.83 -1.87 -12.20
CA LEU A 111 0.81 -2.92 -12.18
C LEU A 111 1.35 -4.32 -12.57
N ALA A 112 2.62 -4.59 -12.21
CA ALA A 112 3.32 -5.84 -12.54
C ALA A 112 3.48 -6.80 -11.35
N VAL A 113 3.17 -6.37 -10.12
CA VAL A 113 3.36 -7.17 -8.91
C VAL A 113 2.06 -7.81 -8.46
N PHE A 114 1.97 -9.12 -8.64
CA PHE A 114 0.81 -9.93 -8.24
C PHE A 114 0.96 -10.43 -6.78
N PRO A 115 -0.18 -10.56 -6.04
CA PRO A 115 -1.58 -10.40 -6.47
C PRO A 115 -2.13 -8.97 -6.38
N ALA A 116 -1.35 -7.98 -5.98
CA ALA A 116 -1.83 -6.59 -5.85
C ALA A 116 -2.34 -6.01 -7.19
N ALA A 117 -1.72 -6.39 -8.30
CA ALA A 117 -2.10 -5.96 -9.66
C ALA A 117 -3.48 -6.45 -10.12
N ASP A 118 -4.05 -7.48 -9.47
CA ASP A 118 -5.41 -7.97 -9.79
C ASP A 118 -6.53 -7.06 -9.24
N ILE A 119 -6.25 -6.25 -8.21
CA ILE A 119 -7.27 -5.43 -7.54
C ILE A 119 -7.91 -4.40 -8.48
N PRO A 120 -7.17 -3.66 -9.33
CA PRO A 120 -7.77 -2.76 -10.32
C PRO A 120 -8.68 -3.47 -11.32
N LEU A 121 -8.30 -4.68 -11.76
CA LEU A 121 -9.13 -5.48 -12.66
C LEU A 121 -10.44 -5.91 -12.00
N LEU A 122 -10.37 -6.33 -10.74
CA LEU A 122 -11.57 -6.67 -9.96
C LEU A 122 -12.54 -5.49 -9.86
N ALA A 123 -12.03 -4.28 -9.61
CA ALA A 123 -12.86 -3.07 -9.61
C ALA A 123 -13.50 -2.82 -10.98
N LYS A 124 -12.73 -2.97 -12.06
CA LYS A 124 -13.21 -2.82 -13.44
C LYS A 124 -14.29 -3.84 -13.78
N GLU A 125 -14.10 -5.10 -13.45
CA GLU A 125 -15.06 -6.20 -13.69
C GLU A 125 -16.38 -6.00 -12.93
N THR A 126 -16.34 -5.34 -11.79
CA THR A 126 -17.52 -5.02 -10.98
C THR A 126 -18.20 -3.70 -11.34
N GLY A 127 -17.70 -3.00 -12.37
CA GLY A 127 -18.36 -1.85 -12.98
C GLY A 127 -17.72 -0.49 -12.68
N ALA A 128 -16.63 -0.44 -11.94
CA ALA A 128 -15.90 0.80 -11.72
C ALA A 128 -15.29 1.35 -13.02
N LYS A 129 -15.16 2.67 -13.12
CA LYS A 129 -14.28 3.30 -14.09
C LYS A 129 -12.83 3.14 -13.64
N LEU A 130 -11.97 2.60 -14.52
CA LEU A 130 -10.54 2.43 -14.25
C LEU A 130 -9.74 3.53 -14.92
N VAL A 131 -8.98 4.27 -14.11
CA VAL A 131 -8.04 5.30 -14.57
C VAL A 131 -6.63 4.91 -14.17
N ILE A 132 -5.68 4.99 -15.11
CA ILE A 132 -4.27 4.75 -14.84
C ILE A 132 -3.50 6.05 -15.08
N ILE A 133 -2.77 6.52 -14.07
CA ILE A 133 -1.89 7.68 -14.12
C ILE A 133 -0.49 7.18 -13.80
N ASN A 134 0.34 7.02 -14.82
CA ASN A 134 1.70 6.49 -14.66
C ASN A 134 2.60 7.08 -15.74
N ASN A 135 3.86 7.34 -15.42
CA ASN A 135 4.81 7.95 -16.36
C ASN A 135 5.10 7.02 -17.57
N GLU A 136 5.07 5.72 -17.35
CA GLU A 136 5.31 4.70 -18.36
C GLU A 136 4.05 3.89 -18.63
N GLU A 137 3.99 3.24 -19.81
CA GLU A 137 2.94 2.28 -20.15
C GLU A 137 2.92 1.10 -19.17
N THR A 138 1.74 0.55 -18.93
CA THR A 138 1.54 -0.63 -18.09
C THR A 138 0.85 -1.76 -18.86
N GLN A 139 1.00 -3.00 -18.38
CA GLN A 139 0.29 -4.15 -18.98
C GLN A 139 -1.24 -4.03 -18.83
N MET A 140 -1.73 -3.13 -18.00
CA MET A 140 -3.17 -2.95 -17.70
C MET A 140 -3.81 -1.81 -18.48
N ASP A 141 -3.05 -1.05 -19.28
CA ASP A 141 -3.55 0.11 -20.04
C ASP A 141 -4.73 -0.25 -20.95
N GLY A 142 -4.69 -1.43 -21.56
CA GLY A 142 -5.78 -1.92 -22.43
C GLY A 142 -7.11 -2.19 -21.71
N PHE A 143 -7.12 -2.28 -20.39
CA PHE A 143 -8.33 -2.45 -19.56
C PHE A 143 -8.88 -1.14 -19.02
N ALA A 144 -8.09 -0.06 -19.06
CA ALA A 144 -8.47 1.23 -18.50
C ALA A 144 -9.48 1.99 -19.36
N ASP A 145 -10.35 2.76 -18.71
CA ASP A 145 -11.22 3.74 -19.38
C ASP A 145 -10.45 5.00 -19.76
N LEU A 146 -9.37 5.31 -19.01
CA LEU A 146 -8.50 6.45 -19.26
C LEU A 146 -7.07 6.11 -18.82
N VAL A 147 -6.11 6.39 -19.67
CA VAL A 147 -4.67 6.31 -19.37
C VAL A 147 -4.06 7.69 -19.51
N ILE A 148 -3.28 8.12 -18.54
CA ILE A 148 -2.54 9.38 -18.54
C ILE A 148 -1.06 9.06 -18.31
N ASN A 149 -0.25 9.07 -19.38
CA ASN A 149 1.20 8.87 -19.30
C ASN A 149 1.91 10.22 -19.09
N GLU A 150 1.91 10.66 -17.84
CA GLU A 150 2.48 11.96 -17.44
C GLU A 150 2.97 11.90 -16.00
N ASP A 151 3.83 12.87 -15.62
CA ASP A 151 4.28 13.03 -14.23
C ASP A 151 3.08 13.26 -13.29
N ILE A 152 3.05 12.49 -12.20
CA ILE A 152 1.96 12.52 -11.22
C ILE A 152 1.76 13.91 -10.62
N SER A 153 2.86 14.62 -10.31
CA SER A 153 2.79 15.93 -9.68
C SER A 153 2.14 16.95 -10.62
N LYS A 154 2.44 16.85 -11.92
CA LYS A 154 1.84 17.68 -12.95
C LYS A 154 0.34 17.41 -13.09
N VAL A 155 -0.05 16.13 -13.19
CA VAL A 155 -1.48 15.75 -13.28
C VAL A 155 -2.27 16.27 -12.08
N PHE A 156 -1.75 16.06 -10.87
CA PHE A 156 -2.46 16.47 -9.65
C PHE A 156 -2.39 17.98 -9.35
N SER A 157 -1.46 18.73 -9.95
CA SER A 157 -1.45 20.20 -9.87
C SER A 157 -2.61 20.84 -10.64
N ASP A 158 -3.05 20.18 -11.71
CA ASP A 158 -4.09 20.70 -12.61
C ASP A 158 -5.52 20.31 -12.14
N ILE A 159 -5.63 19.42 -11.15
CA ILE A 159 -6.93 19.00 -10.60
C ILE A 159 -7.45 20.04 -9.60
N SER A 160 -8.51 20.72 -9.97
CA SER A 160 -9.27 21.57 -9.05
C SER A 160 -10.26 20.73 -8.23
N LEU A 161 -10.14 20.77 -6.90
CA LEU A 161 -10.96 20.00 -5.95
C LEU A 161 -11.99 20.89 -5.25
#